data_123064f9f525a458db2c766ab406c16f
#
_entry.id   123064f9f525a458db2c766ab406c16f
#
_cell.length_a   1.000
_cell.length_b   1.000
_cell.length_c   1.000
_cell.angle_alpha   90.00
_cell.angle_beta   90.00
_cell.angle_gamma   90.00
#
_symmetry.space_group_name_H-M   'P 1'
#
loop_
_entity.id
_entity.type
_entity.pdbx_description
1 polymer ?
#
loop_
_entity_poly.entity_id
_entity_poly.type
_entity_poly.pdbx_seq_one_letter_code
_entity_poly.pdbx_strand_id
1 'polypeptide(L)'
;MKIENIVLGGTMITFSKLALTTVPFGNIVCGGLILSGIGNVIYGSLKSTDKNIKKINDLFKDVRFRNTKGQYAYVKYVKEYDSYNLYRIIIPDGCSFIGLYKLLPNFSNLFMNDVDIYEIDNEHFLKVFTKKLKNVKEYPFQVIDIEDKSTLTLVIGHSLNGIFKLNLSESLPHVLIGASTRAGKSRLIKSICLNVMENYTKEQVEIIYCDQKGGVEARAFRDCEHFIKISKNVNDTIKIFIELEKELDNRLNLFEERDVTNLIDYNKKYKKLPFIFVIVDELYPFLMMKNKKDIYSILADLLSRSASVGIHFLLSSQKTTSDVIPTFITENVGYRLGLRTSNEQGSYNVIGDKGCEDIPVDAKGRGICFVDEKIYFQSFYVDDDTINNICLKHKKQNNIVIESEDFGDEIYQINE
;
A
#
# COMPACT_ATOMS: atom_id res chain seq x y z
N MET A 1 -13.45 -2.96 27.89
CA MET A 1 -14.24 -1.89 27.26
C MET A 1 -13.48 -1.37 26.06
N LYS A 2 -14.17 -1.15 24.95
CA LYS A 2 -13.56 -0.50 23.79
C LYS A 2 -13.32 0.98 24.11
N ILE A 3 -12.22 1.58 23.65
CA ILE A 3 -11.97 3.03 23.81
C ILE A 3 -13.13 3.86 23.26
N GLU A 4 -13.71 3.45 22.12
CA GLU A 4 -14.90 4.07 21.55
C GLU A 4 -16.07 4.15 22.56
N ASN A 5 -16.26 3.10 23.35
CA ASN A 5 -17.30 3.12 24.37
C ASN A 5 -16.97 4.06 25.53
N ILE A 6 -15.67 4.27 25.86
CA ILE A 6 -15.25 5.26 26.85
C ILE A 6 -15.47 6.68 26.31
N VAL A 7 -15.05 6.92 25.06
CA VAL A 7 -15.26 8.21 24.38
C VAL A 7 -16.76 8.47 24.23
N LEU A 8 -17.52 7.44 23.80
CA LEU A 8 -18.99 7.54 23.70
C LEU A 8 -19.63 7.82 25.05
N GLY A 9 -19.19 7.12 26.11
CA GLY A 9 -19.61 7.36 27.46
C GLY A 9 -19.27 8.78 27.94
N GLY A 10 -18.05 9.25 27.67
CA GLY A 10 -17.62 10.61 27.94
C GLY A 10 -18.43 11.65 27.17
N THR A 11 -18.68 11.41 25.91
CA THR A 11 -19.51 12.28 25.04
C THR A 11 -20.96 12.30 25.53
N MET A 12 -21.53 11.14 25.89
CA MET A 12 -22.89 11.05 26.45
C MET A 12 -23.01 11.80 27.79
N ILE A 13 -22.01 11.69 28.67
CA ILE A 13 -21.98 12.42 29.94
C ILE A 13 -21.88 13.93 29.69
N THR A 14 -21.08 14.36 28.73
CA THR A 14 -20.95 15.78 28.34
C THR A 14 -22.25 16.31 27.76
N PHE A 15 -22.88 15.55 26.86
CA PHE A 15 -24.20 15.88 26.32
C PHE A 15 -25.31 15.91 27.43
N SER A 16 -25.26 14.96 28.36
CA SER A 16 -26.22 14.95 29.47
C SER A 16 -26.08 16.18 30.36
N LYS A 17 -24.85 16.63 30.64
CA LYS A 17 -24.62 17.89 31.36
C LYS A 17 -25.16 19.11 30.60
N LEU A 18 -25.01 19.14 29.28
CA LEU A 18 -25.50 20.20 28.41
C LEU A 18 -27.04 20.19 28.37
N ALA A 19 -27.67 19.01 28.33
CA ALA A 19 -29.13 18.87 28.28
C ALA A 19 -29.82 19.23 29.61
N LEU A 20 -29.14 19.04 30.75
CA LEU A 20 -29.66 19.43 32.08
C LEU A 20 -29.91 20.93 32.21
N THR A 21 -29.33 21.75 31.35
CA THR A 21 -29.46 23.21 31.43
C THR A 21 -30.54 23.78 30.51
N THR A 22 -31.18 22.98 29.63
CA THR A 22 -31.98 23.56 28.54
C THR A 22 -33.45 23.09 28.41
N VAL A 23 -33.88 21.96 28.99
CA VAL A 23 -35.27 21.45 28.83
C VAL A 23 -35.76 20.66 30.05
N PRO A 24 -37.02 20.84 30.54
CA PRO A 24 -37.57 20.08 31.66
C PRO A 24 -37.60 18.56 31.47
N PHE A 25 -37.74 18.06 30.24
CA PHE A 25 -37.68 16.65 29.88
C PHE A 25 -36.24 16.10 29.82
N GLY A 26 -35.23 16.97 29.84
CA GLY A 26 -33.82 16.59 29.79
C GLY A 26 -33.36 15.70 30.94
N ASN A 27 -33.99 15.81 32.11
CA ASN A 27 -33.61 15.05 33.30
C ASN A 27 -33.78 13.53 33.13
N ILE A 28 -34.85 13.09 32.46
CA ILE A 28 -35.10 11.65 32.24
C ILE A 28 -34.14 11.12 31.15
N VAL A 29 -33.98 11.87 30.09
CA VAL A 29 -33.05 11.51 29.00
C VAL A 29 -31.61 11.56 29.49
N CYS A 30 -31.25 12.57 30.29
CA CYS A 30 -29.92 12.70 30.87
C CYS A 30 -29.63 11.56 31.88
N GLY A 31 -30.61 11.18 32.69
CA GLY A 31 -30.46 10.04 33.59
C GLY A 31 -30.15 8.74 32.84
N GLY A 32 -30.89 8.49 31.77
CA GLY A 32 -30.64 7.32 30.90
C GLY A 32 -29.27 7.35 30.21
N LEU A 33 -28.83 8.50 29.70
CA LEU A 33 -27.52 8.66 29.09
C LEU A 33 -26.36 8.53 30.10
N ILE A 34 -26.52 9.09 31.29
CA ILE A 34 -25.53 8.95 32.39
C ILE A 34 -25.42 7.48 32.81
N LEU A 35 -26.56 6.80 33.03
CA LEU A 35 -26.56 5.38 33.38
C LEU A 35 -25.96 4.51 32.30
N SER A 36 -26.22 4.80 31.01
CA SER A 36 -25.61 4.13 29.88
C SER A 36 -24.09 4.38 29.80
N GLY A 37 -23.66 5.61 30.03
CA GLY A 37 -22.25 5.96 30.09
C GLY A 37 -21.52 5.25 31.24
N ILE A 38 -22.12 5.27 32.45
CA ILE A 38 -21.58 4.56 33.62
C ILE A 38 -21.60 3.04 33.42
N GLY A 39 -22.68 2.50 32.81
CA GLY A 39 -22.78 1.09 32.49
C GLY A 39 -21.66 0.63 31.56
N ASN A 40 -21.35 1.40 30.52
CA ASN A 40 -20.23 1.12 29.61
C ASN A 40 -18.87 1.19 30.34
N VAL A 41 -18.68 2.15 31.26
CA VAL A 41 -17.46 2.24 32.08
C VAL A 41 -17.34 1.04 33.02
N ILE A 42 -18.42 0.67 33.72
CA ILE A 42 -18.45 -0.50 34.64
C ILE A 42 -18.24 -1.79 33.84
N TYR A 43 -18.93 -1.99 32.72
CA TYR A 43 -18.77 -3.18 31.88
C TYR A 43 -17.33 -3.34 31.38
N GLY A 44 -16.69 -2.23 31.03
CA GLY A 44 -15.29 -2.26 30.62
C GLY A 44 -14.33 -2.55 31.79
N SER A 45 -14.65 -2.05 32.98
CA SER A 45 -13.84 -2.33 34.18
C SER A 45 -13.96 -3.79 34.60
N LEU A 46 -15.13 -4.40 34.43
CA LEU A 46 -15.37 -5.82 34.74
C LEU A 46 -14.68 -6.77 33.72
N LYS A 47 -14.45 -6.34 32.47
CA LYS A 47 -13.70 -7.11 31.47
C LYS A 47 -12.17 -7.02 31.63
N SER A 48 -11.67 -6.30 32.64
CA SER A 48 -10.25 -6.07 32.90
C SER A 48 -9.48 -7.29 33.46
N THR A 49 -10.09 -8.45 33.54
CA THR A 49 -9.44 -9.74 33.79
C THR A 49 -9.02 -10.44 32.50
N ASP A 50 -8.56 -9.70 31.52
CA ASP A 50 -7.97 -10.30 30.34
C ASP A 50 -6.72 -11.09 30.76
N LYS A 51 -6.75 -12.39 30.52
CA LYS A 51 -5.62 -13.31 30.80
C LYS A 51 -4.32 -12.82 30.18
N ASN A 52 -4.39 -12.06 29.13
CA ASN A 52 -3.24 -11.51 28.41
C ASN A 52 -2.55 -10.40 29.22
N ILE A 53 -3.29 -9.57 29.96
CA ILE A 53 -2.69 -8.53 30.83
C ILE A 53 -1.71 -9.18 31.82
N LYS A 54 -2.13 -10.28 32.45
CA LYS A 54 -1.25 -11.01 33.38
C LYS A 54 -0.02 -11.54 32.68
N LYS A 55 -0.19 -12.21 31.52
CA LYS A 55 0.92 -12.76 30.74
C LYS A 55 1.92 -11.69 30.32
N ILE A 56 1.44 -10.52 29.85
CA ILE A 56 2.30 -9.41 29.43
C ILE A 56 3.06 -8.84 30.64
N ASN A 57 2.36 -8.61 31.76
CA ASN A 57 2.97 -8.07 32.96
C ASN A 57 4.01 -9.05 33.59
N ASP A 58 3.75 -10.34 33.50
CA ASP A 58 4.71 -11.36 33.94
C ASP A 58 5.93 -11.40 33.00
N LEU A 59 5.75 -11.27 31.67
CA LEU A 59 6.86 -11.15 30.72
C LEU A 59 7.78 -9.97 31.09
N PHE A 60 7.25 -8.79 31.42
CA PHE A 60 8.07 -7.66 31.83
C PHE A 60 8.94 -7.95 33.05
N LYS A 61 8.42 -8.77 34.00
CA LYS A 61 9.21 -9.22 35.18
C LYS A 61 10.28 -10.22 34.77
N ASP A 62 9.94 -11.19 33.94
CA ASP A 62 10.86 -12.25 33.47
C ASP A 62 12.06 -11.68 32.72
N VAL A 63 11.80 -10.73 31.81
CA VAL A 63 12.86 -10.03 31.04
C VAL A 63 13.50 -8.86 31.82
N ARG A 64 13.05 -8.61 33.06
CA ARG A 64 13.53 -7.52 33.93
C ARG A 64 13.43 -6.13 33.29
N PHE A 65 12.36 -5.87 32.53
CA PHE A 65 12.12 -4.55 31.94
C PHE A 65 11.57 -3.61 33.03
N ARG A 66 12.49 -2.96 33.73
CA ARG A 66 12.23 -2.10 34.89
C ARG A 66 13.22 -0.95 34.95
N ASN A 67 12.86 0.11 35.66
CA ASN A 67 13.76 1.20 35.96
C ASN A 67 14.71 0.89 37.16
N THR A 68 15.60 1.83 37.46
CA THR A 68 16.56 1.72 38.59
C THR A 68 15.88 1.67 39.97
N LYS A 69 14.61 2.14 40.06
CA LYS A 69 13.82 2.08 41.30
C LYS A 69 13.08 0.75 41.43
N GLY A 70 13.26 -0.19 40.50
CA GLY A 70 12.62 -1.51 40.53
C GLY A 70 11.16 -1.53 40.04
N GLN A 71 10.67 -0.43 39.42
CA GLN A 71 9.33 -0.37 38.86
C GLN A 71 9.31 -1.01 37.46
N TYR A 72 8.41 -1.95 37.25
CA TYR A 72 8.22 -2.64 35.96
C TYR A 72 7.24 -1.91 35.09
N ALA A 73 7.40 -2.04 33.77
CA ALA A 73 6.35 -1.68 32.83
C ALA A 73 5.12 -2.57 33.07
N TYR A 74 3.97 -2.05 32.67
CA TYR A 74 2.71 -2.80 32.74
C TYR A 74 1.76 -2.35 31.63
N VAL A 75 0.74 -3.16 31.35
CA VAL A 75 -0.24 -2.85 30.31
C VAL A 75 -1.64 -2.63 30.85
N LYS A 76 -2.39 -1.81 30.13
CA LYS A 76 -3.84 -1.65 30.26
C LYS A 76 -4.51 -2.09 28.97
N TYR A 77 -5.57 -2.87 29.08
CA TYR A 77 -6.41 -3.20 27.93
C TYR A 77 -7.09 -1.94 27.39
N VAL A 78 -7.06 -1.78 26.09
CA VAL A 78 -7.67 -0.62 25.42
C VAL A 78 -8.91 -1.04 24.68
N LYS A 79 -8.78 -1.94 23.69
CA LYS A 79 -9.87 -2.30 22.77
C LYS A 79 -9.60 -3.63 22.08
N GLU A 80 -10.68 -4.34 21.74
CA GLU A 80 -10.68 -5.49 20.85
C GLU A 80 -11.11 -5.05 19.44
N TYR A 81 -10.32 -5.39 18.46
CA TYR A 81 -10.62 -5.27 17.05
C TYR A 81 -10.81 -6.67 16.45
N ASP A 82 -11.37 -6.75 15.25
CA ASP A 82 -11.62 -8.04 14.59
C ASP A 82 -10.38 -8.90 14.38
N SER A 83 -9.21 -8.26 14.25
CA SER A 83 -7.93 -8.92 13.94
C SER A 83 -6.89 -8.84 15.04
N TYR A 84 -7.08 -7.99 16.05
CA TYR A 84 -6.12 -7.82 17.15
C TYR A 84 -6.76 -7.27 18.42
N ASN A 85 -6.09 -7.51 19.55
CA ASN A 85 -6.34 -6.82 20.81
C ASN A 85 -5.31 -5.71 21.00
N LEU A 86 -5.76 -4.54 21.40
CA LEU A 86 -4.91 -3.37 21.64
C LEU A 86 -4.70 -3.18 23.14
N TYR A 87 -3.44 -3.02 23.53
CA TYR A 87 -3.01 -2.71 24.89
C TYR A 87 -2.19 -1.43 24.89
N ARG A 88 -2.40 -0.58 25.91
CA ARG A 88 -1.50 0.56 26.17
C ARG A 88 -0.43 0.10 27.15
N ILE A 89 0.83 0.32 26.80
CA ILE A 89 1.98 0.02 27.66
C ILE A 89 2.33 1.26 28.46
N ILE A 90 2.47 1.09 29.77
CA ILE A 90 2.96 2.13 30.66
C ILE A 90 4.42 1.81 30.99
N ILE A 91 5.32 2.64 30.47
CA ILE A 91 6.77 2.52 30.69
C ILE A 91 7.13 3.36 31.91
N PRO A 92 7.88 2.83 32.90
CA PRO A 92 8.35 3.61 34.02
C PRO A 92 9.47 4.58 33.63
N ASP A 93 9.59 5.70 34.34
CA ASP A 93 10.62 6.70 34.12
C ASP A 93 12.03 6.08 34.08
N GLY A 94 12.82 6.43 33.06
CA GLY A 94 14.15 5.90 32.86
C GLY A 94 14.23 4.62 32.00
N CYS A 95 13.11 4.06 31.56
CA CYS A 95 13.05 3.09 30.47
C CYS A 95 12.78 3.80 29.14
N SER A 96 13.26 3.23 28.04
CA SER A 96 13.10 3.82 26.70
C SER A 96 12.18 2.97 25.82
N PHE A 97 11.53 3.62 24.85
CA PHE A 97 10.77 2.93 23.80
C PHE A 97 11.64 1.96 22.99
N ILE A 98 12.91 2.33 22.70
CA ILE A 98 13.87 1.43 22.02
C ILE A 98 14.09 0.15 22.84
N GLY A 99 14.17 0.27 24.16
CA GLY A 99 14.29 -0.90 25.04
C GLY A 99 13.04 -1.77 25.01
N LEU A 100 11.84 -1.16 24.98
CA LEU A 100 10.57 -1.85 24.84
C LEU A 100 10.47 -2.57 23.48
N TYR A 101 10.82 -1.88 22.39
CA TYR A 101 10.74 -2.43 21.03
C TYR A 101 11.62 -3.68 20.85
N LYS A 102 12.75 -3.76 21.55
CA LYS A 102 13.61 -4.96 21.57
C LYS A 102 12.91 -6.20 22.15
N LEU A 103 11.80 -6.03 22.86
CA LEU A 103 11.02 -7.15 23.40
C LEU A 103 9.98 -7.70 22.41
N LEU A 104 9.88 -7.15 21.20
CA LEU A 104 8.94 -7.61 20.19
C LEU A 104 9.00 -9.13 19.96
N PRO A 105 10.19 -9.77 19.82
CA PRO A 105 10.27 -11.23 19.68
C PRO A 105 9.74 -11.98 20.92
N ASN A 106 9.93 -11.44 22.12
CA ASN A 106 9.42 -12.06 23.35
C ASN A 106 7.89 -12.05 23.38
N PHE A 107 7.25 -10.95 22.97
CA PHE A 107 5.81 -10.88 22.84
C PHE A 107 5.27 -11.81 21.77
N SER A 108 5.91 -11.86 20.59
CA SER A 108 5.51 -12.78 19.53
C SER A 108 5.56 -14.24 19.98
N ASN A 109 6.62 -14.63 20.69
CA ASN A 109 6.74 -15.97 21.28
C ASN A 109 5.68 -16.23 22.37
N LEU A 110 5.41 -15.23 23.24
CA LEU A 110 4.41 -15.35 24.32
C LEU A 110 3.02 -15.64 23.78
N PHE A 111 2.64 -15.00 22.67
CA PHE A 111 1.32 -15.14 22.07
C PHE A 111 1.27 -16.17 20.96
N MET A 112 2.42 -16.64 20.45
CA MET A 112 2.53 -17.46 19.24
C MET A 112 1.80 -16.83 18.05
N ASN A 113 1.75 -15.52 18.01
CA ASN A 113 1.06 -14.70 17.01
C ASN A 113 1.92 -13.48 16.64
N ASP A 114 1.58 -12.87 15.52
CA ASP A 114 2.14 -11.58 15.16
C ASP A 114 1.77 -10.54 16.23
N VAL A 115 2.70 -9.69 16.56
CA VAL A 115 2.53 -8.56 17.48
C VAL A 115 3.19 -7.34 16.89
N ASP A 116 2.72 -6.17 17.29
CA ASP A 116 3.31 -4.91 16.88
C ASP A 116 3.38 -3.96 18.09
N ILE A 117 4.46 -3.18 18.17
CA ILE A 117 4.67 -2.18 19.21
C ILE A 117 4.96 -0.86 18.53
N TYR A 118 4.17 0.17 18.83
CA TYR A 118 4.32 1.48 18.25
C TYR A 118 4.07 2.58 19.27
N GLU A 119 4.46 3.81 18.92
CA GLU A 119 4.31 5.00 19.74
C GLU A 119 3.48 6.04 18.98
N ILE A 120 2.50 6.63 19.66
CA ILE A 120 1.73 7.79 19.17
C ILE A 120 1.63 8.78 20.33
N ASP A 121 1.98 10.03 20.10
CA ASP A 121 1.90 11.13 21.07
C ASP A 121 2.57 10.80 22.42
N ASN A 122 3.75 10.16 22.39
CA ASN A 122 4.48 9.64 23.56
C ASN A 122 3.71 8.57 24.38
N GLU A 123 2.65 8.02 23.82
CA GLU A 123 1.97 6.85 24.37
C GLU A 123 2.37 5.59 23.63
N HIS A 124 2.59 4.49 24.36
CA HIS A 124 3.09 3.25 23.80
C HIS A 124 1.99 2.20 23.73
N PHE A 125 1.89 1.53 22.59
CA PHE A 125 0.84 0.56 22.32
C PHE A 125 1.43 -0.79 21.90
N LEU A 126 0.74 -1.87 22.28
CA LEU A 126 0.97 -3.23 21.82
C LEU A 126 -0.28 -3.73 21.11
N LYS A 127 -0.15 -4.10 19.85
CA LYS A 127 -1.15 -4.89 19.11
C LYS A 127 -0.80 -6.37 19.26
N VAL A 128 -1.73 -7.18 19.71
CA VAL A 128 -1.62 -8.63 19.72
C VAL A 128 -2.63 -9.18 18.71
N PHE A 129 -2.16 -9.61 17.56
CA PHE A 129 -3.03 -10.12 16.51
C PHE A 129 -3.68 -11.44 16.93
N THR A 130 -4.96 -11.58 16.63
CA THR A 130 -5.77 -12.78 16.91
C THR A 130 -5.90 -13.68 15.68
N LYS A 131 -5.56 -13.15 14.49
CA LYS A 131 -5.59 -13.83 13.20
C LYS A 131 -4.18 -13.85 12.63
N LYS A 132 -3.87 -14.91 11.86
CA LYS A 132 -2.63 -15.01 11.07
C LYS A 132 -2.94 -14.88 9.59
N LEU A 133 -2.03 -14.28 8.84
CA LEU A 133 -2.08 -14.35 7.40
C LEU A 133 -1.90 -15.80 6.97
N LYS A 134 -2.82 -16.28 6.16
CA LYS A 134 -2.82 -17.64 5.63
C LYS A 134 -1.83 -17.79 4.47
N ASN A 135 -1.65 -19.00 3.96
CA ASN A 135 -0.83 -19.24 2.77
C ASN A 135 -1.44 -18.54 1.54
N VAL A 136 -0.61 -18.14 0.57
CA VAL A 136 -1.04 -17.44 -0.64
C VAL A 136 -2.15 -18.18 -1.41
N LYS A 137 -2.14 -19.50 -1.45
CA LYS A 137 -3.18 -20.31 -2.11
C LYS A 137 -4.57 -20.17 -1.50
N GLU A 138 -4.66 -19.72 -0.24
CA GLU A 138 -5.93 -19.48 0.45
C GLU A 138 -6.52 -18.10 0.14
N TYR A 139 -5.80 -17.29 -0.61
CA TYR A 139 -6.23 -15.98 -1.12
C TYR A 139 -6.24 -16.00 -2.66
N PRO A 140 -7.13 -16.76 -3.30
CA PRO A 140 -7.25 -16.75 -4.76
C PRO A 140 -7.51 -15.34 -5.27
N PHE A 141 -7.07 -15.07 -6.48
CA PHE A 141 -7.32 -13.77 -7.10
C PHE A 141 -8.81 -13.45 -7.13
N GLN A 142 -9.13 -12.24 -6.76
CA GLN A 142 -10.47 -11.68 -6.87
C GLN A 142 -10.38 -10.22 -7.29
N VAL A 143 -11.31 -9.79 -8.07
CA VAL A 143 -11.49 -8.38 -8.39
C VAL A 143 -12.09 -7.70 -7.16
N ILE A 144 -11.41 -6.67 -6.69
CA ILE A 144 -11.88 -5.87 -5.57
C ILE A 144 -12.40 -4.56 -6.12
N ASP A 145 -13.67 -4.30 -5.94
CA ASP A 145 -14.28 -3.06 -6.42
C ASP A 145 -13.66 -1.81 -5.75
N ILE A 146 -13.45 -0.79 -6.57
CA ILE A 146 -12.91 0.51 -6.19
C ILE A 146 -14.00 1.55 -6.44
N GLU A 147 -14.67 1.97 -5.37
CA GLU A 147 -15.78 2.93 -5.44
C GLU A 147 -15.30 4.31 -5.88
N ASP A 148 -14.24 4.83 -5.23
CA ASP A 148 -13.65 6.12 -5.59
C ASP A 148 -12.53 5.95 -6.61
N LYS A 149 -12.80 6.39 -7.84
CA LYS A 149 -11.88 6.38 -8.98
C LYS A 149 -11.28 7.77 -9.27
N SER A 150 -11.42 8.71 -8.35
CA SER A 150 -10.80 10.04 -8.46
C SER A 150 -9.28 10.00 -8.33
N THR A 151 -8.76 8.95 -7.71
CA THR A 151 -7.34 8.65 -7.55
C THR A 151 -7.03 7.24 -8.05
N LEU A 152 -5.76 6.96 -8.33
CA LEU A 152 -5.33 5.61 -8.71
C LEU A 152 -5.15 4.74 -7.46
N THR A 153 -6.03 3.77 -7.27
CA THR A 153 -5.96 2.80 -6.17
C THR A 153 -5.43 1.46 -6.66
N LEU A 154 -4.41 0.95 -5.99
CA LEU A 154 -3.80 -0.35 -6.26
C LEU A 154 -4.25 -1.37 -5.21
N VAL A 155 -4.81 -2.49 -5.64
CA VAL A 155 -5.17 -3.60 -4.74
C VAL A 155 -3.97 -4.54 -4.60
N ILE A 156 -3.48 -4.69 -3.38
CA ILE A 156 -2.27 -5.46 -3.08
C ILE A 156 -2.59 -6.90 -2.69
N GLY A 157 -3.64 -7.10 -1.90
CA GLY A 157 -4.03 -8.41 -1.38
C GLY A 157 -4.79 -8.30 -0.07
N HIS A 158 -4.44 -9.15 0.89
CA HIS A 158 -5.03 -9.17 2.23
C HIS A 158 -4.02 -8.73 3.27
N SER A 159 -4.46 -7.90 4.20
CA SER A 159 -3.80 -7.67 5.48
C SER A 159 -4.56 -8.39 6.60
N LEU A 160 -4.05 -8.29 7.82
CA LEU A 160 -4.77 -8.79 8.99
C LEU A 160 -6.10 -8.03 9.24
N ASN A 161 -6.23 -6.82 8.68
CA ASN A 161 -7.42 -5.97 8.79
C ASN A 161 -8.38 -6.09 7.58
N GLY A 162 -8.16 -7.03 6.68
CA GLY A 162 -8.98 -7.21 5.46
C GLY A 162 -8.22 -6.88 4.18
N ILE A 163 -8.93 -6.44 3.15
CA ILE A 163 -8.33 -6.09 1.86
C ILE A 163 -7.37 -4.92 2.03
N PHE A 164 -6.16 -5.10 1.51
CA PHE A 164 -5.12 -4.09 1.55
C PHE A 164 -5.02 -3.39 0.19
N LYS A 165 -5.24 -2.08 0.21
CA LYS A 165 -5.20 -1.19 -0.95
C LYS A 165 -4.21 -0.05 -0.70
N LEU A 166 -3.58 0.44 -1.76
CA LEU A 166 -2.77 1.66 -1.76
C LEU A 166 -3.48 2.71 -2.60
N ASN A 167 -3.71 3.85 -2.03
CA ASN A 167 -4.31 4.97 -2.74
C ASN A 167 -3.22 5.97 -3.12
N LEU A 168 -2.89 6.05 -4.42
CA LEU A 168 -1.85 6.94 -4.91
C LEU A 168 -2.39 8.36 -4.97
N SER A 169 -1.67 9.27 -4.30
CA SER A 169 -2.01 10.68 -4.16
C SER A 169 -0.76 11.54 -4.30
N GLU A 170 -0.87 12.85 -4.23
CA GLU A 170 0.29 13.74 -4.25
C GLU A 170 1.22 13.54 -3.04
N SER A 171 0.65 13.19 -1.87
CA SER A 171 1.44 12.90 -0.66
C SER A 171 2.05 11.50 -0.64
N LEU A 172 1.44 10.53 -1.33
CA LEU A 172 1.88 9.13 -1.41
C LEU A 172 1.87 8.65 -2.88
N PRO A 173 2.72 9.24 -3.73
CA PRO A 173 2.53 9.18 -5.18
C PRO A 173 3.00 7.90 -5.85
N HIS A 174 3.98 7.21 -5.27
CA HIS A 174 4.72 6.13 -5.93
C HIS A 174 4.87 4.93 -5.00
N VAL A 175 5.20 3.79 -5.59
CA VAL A 175 5.38 2.52 -4.89
C VAL A 175 6.77 1.95 -5.18
N LEU A 176 7.48 1.52 -4.14
CA LEU A 176 8.68 0.71 -4.25
C LEU A 176 8.39 -0.72 -3.78
N ILE A 177 8.79 -1.73 -4.56
CA ILE A 177 8.72 -3.14 -4.18
C ILE A 177 10.12 -3.75 -4.18
N GLY A 178 10.62 -4.13 -3.01
CA GLY A 178 11.87 -4.89 -2.89
C GLY A 178 11.61 -6.35 -2.53
N ALA A 179 12.33 -7.28 -3.16
CA ALA A 179 12.10 -8.70 -2.95
C ALA A 179 13.30 -9.54 -3.38
N SER A 180 13.70 -10.54 -2.62
CA SER A 180 14.61 -11.56 -3.13
C SER A 180 13.96 -12.38 -4.25
N THR A 181 14.78 -13.03 -5.06
CA THR A 181 14.32 -13.91 -6.16
C THR A 181 13.33 -14.97 -5.62
N ARG A 182 12.26 -15.24 -6.35
CA ARG A 182 11.19 -16.21 -6.00
C ARG A 182 10.33 -15.83 -4.78
N ALA A 183 10.43 -14.63 -4.24
CA ALA A 183 9.56 -14.15 -3.15
C ALA A 183 8.11 -13.84 -3.57
N GLY A 184 7.80 -13.82 -4.87
CA GLY A 184 6.44 -13.59 -5.39
C GLY A 184 6.23 -12.23 -6.05
N LYS A 185 7.29 -11.41 -6.23
CA LYS A 185 7.23 -10.04 -6.79
C LYS A 185 6.47 -9.95 -8.12
N SER A 186 6.84 -10.75 -9.13
CA SER A 186 6.18 -10.72 -10.45
C SER A 186 4.68 -11.06 -10.38
N ARG A 187 4.30 -12.01 -9.53
CA ARG A 187 2.88 -12.36 -9.35
C ARG A 187 2.10 -11.25 -8.65
N LEU A 188 2.70 -10.57 -7.67
CA LEU A 188 2.11 -9.38 -7.04
C LEU A 188 1.88 -8.27 -8.07
N ILE A 189 2.89 -7.94 -8.90
CA ILE A 189 2.75 -6.91 -9.94
C ILE A 189 1.65 -7.30 -10.94
N LYS A 190 1.61 -8.55 -11.39
CA LYS A 190 0.54 -9.04 -12.28
C LYS A 190 -0.84 -8.91 -11.63
N SER A 191 -0.98 -9.28 -10.37
CA SER A 191 -2.23 -9.13 -9.61
C SER A 191 -2.70 -7.67 -9.54
N ILE A 192 -1.78 -6.73 -9.31
CA ILE A 192 -2.05 -5.29 -9.32
C ILE A 192 -2.56 -4.86 -10.70
N CYS A 193 -1.86 -5.25 -11.78
CA CYS A 193 -2.27 -4.93 -13.15
C CYS A 193 -3.68 -5.42 -13.47
N LEU A 194 -4.00 -6.67 -13.11
CA LEU A 194 -5.33 -7.25 -13.35
C LEU A 194 -6.42 -6.49 -12.60
N ASN A 195 -6.19 -6.12 -11.34
CA ASN A 195 -7.15 -5.32 -10.59
C ASN A 195 -7.32 -3.90 -11.16
N VAL A 196 -6.24 -3.28 -11.66
CA VAL A 196 -6.33 -1.98 -12.36
C VAL A 196 -7.16 -2.12 -13.63
N MET A 197 -6.91 -3.13 -14.47
CA MET A 197 -7.67 -3.36 -15.71
C MET A 197 -9.16 -3.61 -15.46
N GLU A 198 -9.51 -4.34 -14.41
CA GLU A 198 -10.91 -4.65 -14.08
C GLU A 198 -11.66 -3.47 -13.44
N ASN A 199 -10.95 -2.52 -12.83
CA ASN A 199 -11.57 -1.39 -12.14
C ASN A 199 -11.58 -0.10 -12.94
N TYR A 200 -10.63 0.11 -13.83
CA TYR A 200 -10.49 1.34 -14.61
C TYR A 200 -10.61 1.05 -16.10
N THR A 201 -11.15 1.99 -16.87
CA THR A 201 -11.07 1.93 -18.35
C THR A 201 -9.71 2.48 -18.81
N LYS A 202 -9.35 2.23 -20.07
CA LYS A 202 -8.10 2.76 -20.65
C LYS A 202 -8.08 4.30 -20.70
N GLU A 203 -9.24 4.94 -20.78
CA GLU A 203 -9.39 6.40 -20.73
C GLU A 203 -9.21 6.95 -19.31
N GLN A 204 -9.26 6.10 -18.29
CA GLN A 204 -9.00 6.47 -16.90
C GLN A 204 -7.57 6.15 -16.47
N VAL A 205 -7.00 5.03 -16.94
CA VAL A 205 -5.65 4.59 -16.59
C VAL A 205 -4.94 3.98 -17.80
N GLU A 206 -3.83 4.57 -18.18
CA GLU A 206 -2.88 4.03 -19.14
C GLU A 206 -1.71 3.40 -18.41
N ILE A 207 -1.28 2.21 -18.84
CA ILE A 207 -0.18 1.47 -18.22
C ILE A 207 1.03 1.45 -19.16
N ILE A 208 2.19 1.78 -18.62
CA ILE A 208 3.48 1.62 -19.25
C ILE A 208 4.26 0.57 -18.47
N TYR A 209 4.70 -0.50 -19.14
CA TYR A 209 5.44 -1.58 -18.49
C TYR A 209 6.89 -1.64 -19.00
N CYS A 210 7.83 -1.34 -18.12
CA CYS A 210 9.26 -1.40 -18.40
C CYS A 210 9.82 -2.74 -17.91
N ASP A 211 9.81 -3.75 -18.80
CA ASP A 211 10.32 -5.10 -18.55
C ASP A 211 11.80 -5.18 -18.94
N GLN A 212 12.65 -5.26 -17.93
CA GLN A 212 14.11 -5.31 -18.13
C GLN A 212 14.64 -6.71 -18.45
N LYS A 213 13.75 -7.71 -18.60
CA LYS A 213 14.07 -9.11 -18.84
C LYS A 213 13.66 -9.62 -20.23
N GLY A 214 13.67 -8.73 -21.20
CA GLY A 214 13.34 -9.09 -22.59
C GLY A 214 11.85 -9.18 -22.89
N GLY A 215 10.98 -8.62 -22.06
CA GLY A 215 9.53 -8.62 -22.26
C GLY A 215 8.84 -9.92 -21.79
N VAL A 216 9.50 -10.74 -20.99
CA VAL A 216 8.94 -12.02 -20.49
C VAL A 216 7.83 -11.80 -19.49
N GLU A 217 8.03 -10.87 -18.55
CA GLU A 217 7.05 -10.59 -17.51
C GLU A 217 5.81 -9.86 -18.03
N ALA A 218 6.00 -8.95 -19.00
CA ALA A 218 4.94 -8.18 -19.63
C ALA A 218 4.23 -8.93 -20.76
N ARG A 219 4.68 -10.12 -21.15
CA ARG A 219 4.21 -10.85 -22.33
C ARG A 219 2.69 -11.03 -22.37
N ALA A 220 2.09 -11.36 -21.23
CA ALA A 220 0.65 -11.59 -21.13
C ALA A 220 -0.18 -10.34 -21.43
N PHE A 221 0.37 -9.16 -21.16
CA PHE A 221 -0.33 -7.87 -21.29
C PHE A 221 -0.16 -7.17 -22.64
N ARG A 222 0.63 -7.75 -23.55
CA ARG A 222 1.01 -7.09 -24.82
C ARG A 222 -0.18 -6.60 -25.64
N ASP A 223 -1.24 -7.40 -25.67
CA ASP A 223 -2.44 -7.13 -26.45
C ASP A 223 -3.57 -6.48 -25.65
N CYS A 224 -3.33 -6.13 -24.38
CA CYS A 224 -4.33 -5.49 -23.55
C CYS A 224 -4.40 -3.99 -23.83
N GLU A 225 -5.62 -3.44 -23.90
CA GLU A 225 -5.86 -2.04 -24.31
C GLU A 225 -5.26 -1.00 -23.36
N HIS A 226 -5.16 -1.29 -22.06
CA HIS A 226 -4.57 -0.40 -21.05
C HIS A 226 -3.07 -0.22 -21.23
N PHE A 227 -2.36 -1.22 -21.83
CA PHE A 227 -0.91 -1.18 -21.98
C PHE A 227 -0.53 -0.43 -23.25
N ILE A 228 -0.25 0.86 -23.09
CA ILE A 228 0.09 1.75 -24.22
C ILE A 228 1.53 1.58 -24.69
N LYS A 229 2.44 1.23 -23.78
CA LYS A 229 3.86 0.99 -24.08
C LYS A 229 4.42 -0.16 -23.24
N ILE A 230 5.26 -0.99 -23.87
CA ILE A 230 6.01 -2.05 -23.21
C ILE A 230 7.45 -1.99 -23.72
N SER A 231 8.39 -1.67 -22.84
CA SER A 231 9.82 -1.80 -23.15
C SER A 231 10.33 -3.21 -22.84
N LYS A 232 11.42 -3.61 -23.48
CA LYS A 232 12.02 -4.95 -23.30
C LYS A 232 13.47 -4.89 -22.81
N ASN A 233 14.00 -3.68 -22.68
CA ASN A 233 15.38 -3.44 -22.26
C ASN A 233 15.55 -2.02 -21.70
N VAL A 234 16.72 -1.75 -21.12
CA VAL A 234 17.04 -0.46 -20.51
C VAL A 234 16.98 0.70 -21.49
N ASN A 235 17.50 0.53 -22.71
CA ASN A 235 17.56 1.63 -23.69
C ASN A 235 16.16 2.08 -24.12
N ASP A 236 15.23 1.14 -24.31
CA ASP A 236 13.85 1.47 -24.63
C ASP A 236 13.14 2.12 -23.43
N THR A 237 13.46 1.70 -22.20
CA THR A 237 12.95 2.35 -21.01
C THR A 237 13.43 3.79 -20.86
N ILE A 238 14.70 4.08 -21.17
CA ILE A 238 15.23 5.45 -21.17
C ILE A 238 14.47 6.34 -22.15
N LYS A 239 14.16 5.84 -23.36
CA LYS A 239 13.33 6.59 -24.32
C LYS A 239 11.95 6.90 -23.74
N ILE A 240 11.34 5.93 -23.08
CA ILE A 240 10.05 6.13 -22.41
C ILE A 240 10.16 7.19 -21.30
N PHE A 241 11.23 7.20 -20.51
CA PHE A 241 11.42 8.23 -19.47
C PHE A 241 11.55 9.64 -20.08
N ILE A 242 12.29 9.78 -21.19
CA ILE A 242 12.40 11.07 -21.91
C ILE A 242 11.04 11.51 -22.48
N GLU A 243 10.21 10.57 -22.95
CA GLU A 243 8.85 10.87 -23.40
C GLU A 243 7.94 11.25 -22.25
N LEU A 244 8.11 10.63 -21.07
CA LEU A 244 7.36 10.96 -19.85
C LEU A 244 7.74 12.34 -19.29
N GLU A 245 9.01 12.77 -19.40
CA GLU A 245 9.41 14.15 -19.05
C GLU A 245 8.67 15.17 -19.93
N LYS A 246 8.57 14.92 -21.21
CA LYS A 246 7.81 15.79 -22.14
C LYS A 246 6.31 15.80 -21.79
N GLU A 247 5.74 14.65 -21.49
CA GLU A 247 4.32 14.56 -21.11
C GLU A 247 4.06 15.26 -19.77
N LEU A 248 4.98 15.13 -18.80
CA LEU A 248 4.96 15.87 -17.54
C LEU A 248 4.90 17.38 -17.78
N ASP A 249 5.83 17.91 -18.58
CA ASP A 249 5.88 19.34 -18.91
C ASP A 249 4.64 19.81 -19.69
N ASN A 250 4.14 19.01 -20.63
CA ASN A 250 2.92 19.30 -21.37
C ASN A 250 1.70 19.41 -20.41
N ARG A 251 1.56 18.50 -19.45
CA ARG A 251 0.48 18.54 -18.48
C ARG A 251 0.61 19.72 -17.52
N LEU A 252 1.81 20.03 -17.04
CA LEU A 252 2.07 21.19 -16.19
C LEU A 252 1.68 22.49 -16.90
N ASN A 253 2.11 22.69 -18.15
CA ASN A 253 1.75 23.84 -18.96
C ASN A 253 0.22 23.93 -19.17
N LEU A 254 -0.41 22.81 -19.48
CA LEU A 254 -1.87 22.73 -19.64
C LEU A 254 -2.60 23.12 -18.35
N PHE A 255 -2.10 22.69 -17.19
CA PHE A 255 -2.72 23.00 -15.89
C PHE A 255 -2.54 24.47 -15.53
N GLU A 256 -1.38 25.06 -15.84
CA GLU A 256 -1.15 26.51 -15.68
C GLU A 256 -2.12 27.31 -16.58
N GLU A 257 -2.24 26.96 -17.87
CA GLU A 257 -3.19 27.62 -18.78
C GLU A 257 -4.65 27.52 -18.34
N ARG A 258 -5.01 26.48 -17.59
CA ARG A 258 -6.37 26.19 -17.12
C ARG A 258 -6.64 26.60 -15.69
N ASP A 259 -5.68 27.21 -15.02
CA ASP A 259 -5.75 27.63 -13.61
C ASP A 259 -6.21 26.46 -12.70
N VAL A 260 -5.50 25.34 -12.80
CA VAL A 260 -5.65 24.16 -11.95
C VAL A 260 -4.28 23.68 -11.49
N THR A 261 -4.23 22.99 -10.34
CA THR A 261 -2.95 22.59 -9.73
C THR A 261 -2.63 21.10 -9.94
N ASN A 262 -3.64 20.29 -10.27
CA ASN A 262 -3.46 18.84 -10.36
C ASN A 262 -4.46 18.19 -11.32
N LEU A 263 -4.20 16.90 -11.65
CA LEU A 263 -5.02 16.11 -12.55
C LEU A 263 -6.47 15.96 -12.03
N ILE A 264 -6.66 15.81 -10.72
CA ILE A 264 -8.00 15.59 -10.14
C ILE A 264 -8.86 16.83 -10.40
N ASP A 265 -8.33 18.02 -10.15
CA ASP A 265 -9.05 19.27 -10.36
C ASP A 265 -9.25 19.59 -11.84
N TYR A 266 -8.27 19.24 -12.68
CA TYR A 266 -8.43 19.30 -14.13
C TYR A 266 -9.58 18.42 -14.61
N ASN A 267 -9.59 17.14 -14.18
CA ASN A 267 -10.59 16.16 -14.60
C ASN A 267 -12.03 16.45 -14.07
N LYS A 268 -12.18 17.28 -13.05
CA LYS A 268 -13.49 17.77 -12.60
C LYS A 268 -14.06 18.83 -13.53
N LYS A 269 -13.21 19.65 -14.15
CA LYS A 269 -13.61 20.84 -14.91
C LYS A 269 -13.59 20.64 -16.44
N TYR A 270 -12.73 19.75 -16.94
CA TYR A 270 -12.40 19.63 -18.35
C TYR A 270 -12.52 18.19 -18.87
N LYS A 271 -12.09 17.98 -20.13
CA LYS A 271 -12.00 16.63 -20.71
C LYS A 271 -11.00 15.80 -19.89
N LYS A 272 -11.43 14.63 -19.46
CA LYS A 272 -10.61 13.74 -18.61
C LYS A 272 -9.31 13.31 -19.30
N LEU A 273 -8.21 13.49 -18.61
CA LEU A 273 -6.91 12.89 -18.92
C LEU A 273 -6.75 11.63 -18.07
N PRO A 274 -6.12 10.57 -18.61
CA PRO A 274 -5.85 9.35 -17.85
C PRO A 274 -4.74 9.56 -16.80
N PHE A 275 -4.78 8.78 -15.75
CA PHE A 275 -3.58 8.48 -14.96
C PHE A 275 -2.61 7.67 -15.85
N ILE A 276 -1.31 7.92 -15.70
CA ILE A 276 -0.28 7.10 -16.32
C ILE A 276 0.40 6.28 -15.22
N PHE A 277 0.22 4.96 -15.27
CA PHE A 277 0.81 4.03 -14.31
C PHE A 277 2.05 3.38 -14.93
N VAL A 278 3.22 3.76 -14.45
CA VAL A 278 4.52 3.31 -14.97
C VAL A 278 5.08 2.21 -14.07
N ILE A 279 5.27 1.03 -14.61
CA ILE A 279 5.82 -0.13 -13.89
C ILE A 279 7.25 -0.36 -14.38
N VAL A 280 8.22 -0.32 -13.47
CA VAL A 280 9.61 -0.71 -13.72
C VAL A 280 9.87 -1.99 -12.92
N ASP A 281 9.96 -3.13 -13.61
CA ASP A 281 10.01 -4.45 -12.96
C ASP A 281 11.38 -4.77 -12.33
N GLU A 282 12.44 -4.07 -12.73
CA GLU A 282 13.77 -4.26 -12.17
C GLU A 282 14.64 -2.99 -12.32
N LEU A 283 15.13 -2.48 -11.19
CA LEU A 283 16.02 -1.30 -11.17
C LEU A 283 17.50 -1.64 -11.41
N TYR A 284 17.92 -2.87 -11.06
CA TYR A 284 19.33 -3.25 -11.10
C TYR A 284 19.99 -3.05 -12.47
N PRO A 285 19.35 -3.31 -13.63
CA PRO A 285 19.96 -3.09 -14.93
C PRO A 285 20.41 -1.65 -15.19
N PHE A 286 19.76 -0.63 -14.61
CA PHE A 286 20.18 0.77 -14.76
C PHE A 286 21.56 1.02 -14.12
N LEU A 287 21.87 0.33 -13.00
CA LEU A 287 23.18 0.45 -12.36
C LEU A 287 24.33 0.00 -13.25
N MET A 288 24.06 -0.93 -14.18
CA MET A 288 25.06 -1.48 -15.09
C MET A 288 25.34 -0.58 -16.30
N MET A 289 24.54 0.47 -16.51
CA MET A 289 24.72 1.38 -17.64
C MET A 289 25.87 2.36 -17.39
N LYS A 290 26.62 2.71 -18.46
CA LYS A 290 27.72 3.70 -18.38
C LYS A 290 27.20 5.09 -17.97
N ASN A 291 26.02 5.46 -18.44
CA ASN A 291 25.34 6.74 -18.19
C ASN A 291 24.31 6.66 -17.04
N LYS A 292 24.53 5.79 -16.06
CA LYS A 292 23.58 5.58 -14.94
C LYS A 292 23.23 6.85 -14.17
N LYS A 293 24.14 7.83 -14.08
CA LYS A 293 23.88 9.12 -13.42
C LYS A 293 22.79 9.90 -14.14
N ASP A 294 22.82 9.94 -15.47
CA ASP A 294 21.82 10.66 -16.27
C ASP A 294 20.47 9.96 -16.16
N ILE A 295 20.45 8.62 -16.21
CA ILE A 295 19.22 7.82 -16.04
C ILE A 295 18.58 8.08 -14.68
N TYR A 296 19.40 8.08 -13.62
CA TYR A 296 18.90 8.35 -12.27
C TYR A 296 18.50 9.80 -12.08
N SER A 297 19.11 10.76 -12.78
CA SER A 297 18.69 12.16 -12.78
C SER A 297 17.29 12.33 -13.38
N ILE A 298 17.05 11.72 -14.55
CA ILE A 298 15.72 11.71 -15.19
C ILE A 298 14.68 11.06 -14.27
N LEU A 299 15.00 9.89 -13.71
CA LEU A 299 14.07 9.21 -12.82
C LEU A 299 13.79 10.03 -11.55
N ALA A 300 14.79 10.72 -10.99
CA ALA A 300 14.61 11.58 -9.83
C ALA A 300 13.70 12.78 -10.13
N ASP A 301 13.86 13.42 -11.30
CA ASP A 301 12.98 14.51 -11.74
C ASP A 301 11.54 14.01 -11.90
N LEU A 302 11.35 12.90 -12.60
CA LEU A 302 10.05 12.29 -12.78
C LEU A 302 9.38 11.96 -11.44
N LEU A 303 10.09 11.32 -10.51
CA LEU A 303 9.53 10.95 -9.21
C LEU A 303 9.15 12.18 -8.35
N SER A 304 9.91 13.26 -8.47
CA SER A 304 9.67 14.45 -7.65
C SER A 304 8.52 15.33 -8.15
N ARG A 305 8.22 15.33 -9.46
CA ARG A 305 7.30 16.30 -10.09
C ARG A 305 6.02 15.69 -10.65
N SER A 306 6.00 14.39 -10.92
CA SER A 306 4.94 13.78 -11.75
C SER A 306 3.62 13.48 -11.02
N ALA A 307 3.61 13.53 -9.71
CA ALA A 307 2.44 13.17 -8.90
C ALA A 307 1.22 14.05 -9.18
N SER A 308 1.41 15.38 -9.22
CA SER A 308 0.33 16.33 -9.46
C SER A 308 -0.31 16.18 -10.83
N VAL A 309 0.46 15.73 -11.81
CA VAL A 309 -0.06 15.51 -13.18
C VAL A 309 -0.60 14.10 -13.40
N GLY A 310 -0.66 13.27 -12.36
CA GLY A 310 -1.24 11.93 -12.40
C GLY A 310 -0.35 10.86 -13.04
N ILE A 311 0.97 11.04 -13.01
CA ILE A 311 1.92 10.01 -13.43
C ILE A 311 2.48 9.35 -12.18
N HIS A 312 2.22 8.06 -12.01
CA HIS A 312 2.58 7.28 -10.83
C HIS A 312 3.49 6.12 -11.19
N PHE A 313 4.51 5.89 -10.37
CA PHE A 313 5.49 4.83 -10.59
C PHE A 313 5.32 3.68 -9.59
N LEU A 314 5.42 2.45 -10.10
CA LEU A 314 5.73 1.26 -9.33
C LEU A 314 7.14 0.82 -9.72
N LEU A 315 8.09 1.11 -8.85
CA LEU A 315 9.48 0.68 -9.01
C LEU A 315 9.70 -0.63 -8.30
N SER A 316 10.42 -1.56 -8.90
CA SER A 316 10.73 -2.79 -8.19
C SER A 316 12.15 -3.29 -8.42
N SER A 317 12.70 -4.02 -7.45
CA SER A 317 14.01 -4.64 -7.56
C SER A 317 14.12 -5.95 -6.79
N GLN A 318 14.86 -6.90 -7.38
CA GLN A 318 15.27 -8.13 -6.69
C GLN A 318 16.59 -7.92 -5.93
N LYS A 319 17.39 -6.96 -6.34
CA LYS A 319 18.60 -6.58 -5.63
C LYS A 319 18.32 -5.35 -4.77
N THR A 320 18.30 -5.56 -3.45
CA THR A 320 17.88 -4.55 -2.47
C THR A 320 19.08 -3.88 -1.79
N THR A 321 20.14 -3.56 -2.56
CA THR A 321 21.31 -2.83 -2.07
C THR A 321 21.14 -1.32 -2.26
N SER A 322 21.77 -0.50 -1.44
CA SER A 322 21.65 0.96 -1.47
C SER A 322 22.14 1.62 -2.77
N ASP A 323 23.02 0.95 -3.51
CA ASP A 323 23.48 1.40 -4.84
C ASP A 323 22.40 1.19 -5.94
N VAL A 324 21.49 0.23 -5.74
CA VAL A 324 20.35 -0.04 -6.65
C VAL A 324 19.11 0.75 -6.26
N ILE A 325 18.88 0.93 -4.96
CA ILE A 325 17.80 1.71 -4.39
C ILE A 325 18.42 2.91 -3.66
N PRO A 326 18.84 3.95 -4.40
CA PRO A 326 19.43 5.14 -3.79
C PRO A 326 18.38 5.96 -3.04
N THR A 327 18.84 6.81 -2.13
CA THR A 327 18.02 7.59 -1.22
C THR A 327 16.96 8.44 -1.93
N PHE A 328 17.28 9.03 -3.10
CA PHE A 328 16.31 9.82 -3.83
C PHE A 328 15.05 9.02 -4.23
N ILE A 329 15.17 7.71 -4.46
CA ILE A 329 13.99 6.85 -4.70
C ILE A 329 13.16 6.75 -3.41
N THR A 330 13.78 6.39 -2.29
CA THR A 330 13.07 6.17 -1.02
C THR A 330 12.47 7.45 -0.42
N GLU A 331 12.99 8.61 -0.77
CA GLU A 331 12.46 9.92 -0.36
C GLU A 331 11.24 10.35 -1.19
N ASN A 332 11.13 9.92 -2.45
CA ASN A 332 10.03 10.29 -3.34
C ASN A 332 8.92 9.21 -3.43
N VAL A 333 9.10 8.04 -2.81
CA VAL A 333 8.10 6.96 -2.82
C VAL A 333 7.31 6.97 -1.52
N GLY A 334 5.99 7.11 -1.61
CA GLY A 334 5.12 7.09 -0.44
C GLY A 334 4.93 5.69 0.14
N TYR A 335 4.81 4.67 -0.72
CA TYR A 335 4.58 3.29 -0.29
C TYR A 335 5.80 2.41 -0.53
N ARG A 336 6.34 1.81 0.53
CA ARG A 336 7.49 0.91 0.46
C ARG A 336 7.08 -0.49 0.89
N LEU A 337 7.06 -1.43 -0.07
CA LEU A 337 6.67 -2.82 0.10
C LEU A 337 7.91 -3.71 0.04
N GLY A 338 8.20 -4.38 1.14
CA GLY A 338 9.21 -5.43 1.19
C GLY A 338 8.55 -6.81 1.21
N LEU A 339 8.77 -7.60 0.17
CA LEU A 339 8.59 -9.04 0.27
C LEU A 339 9.83 -9.62 0.94
N ARG A 340 9.95 -10.95 1.05
CA ARG A 340 11.12 -11.55 1.67
C ARG A 340 12.41 -11.01 1.05
N THR A 341 13.32 -10.50 1.90
CA THR A 341 14.69 -10.08 1.56
C THR A 341 15.71 -11.10 2.02
N SER A 342 16.95 -10.99 1.54
CA SER A 342 18.03 -11.95 1.88
C SER A 342 18.63 -11.70 3.26
N ASN A 343 18.55 -10.48 3.77
CA ASN A 343 19.11 -10.04 5.04
C ASN A 343 18.42 -8.76 5.53
N GLU A 344 18.73 -8.37 6.77
CA GLU A 344 18.22 -7.18 7.44
C GLU A 344 18.54 -5.89 6.66
N GLN A 345 19.77 -5.75 6.12
CA GLN A 345 20.15 -4.57 5.34
C GLN A 345 19.26 -4.40 4.10
N GLY A 346 18.91 -5.50 3.43
CA GLY A 346 17.97 -5.47 2.30
C GLY A 346 16.58 -5.02 2.70
N SER A 347 16.12 -5.40 3.90
CA SER A 347 14.86 -4.91 4.47
C SER A 347 14.91 -3.40 4.70
N TYR A 348 15.95 -2.90 5.37
CA TYR A 348 16.16 -1.47 5.61
C TYR A 348 16.19 -0.64 4.33
N ASN A 349 16.90 -1.11 3.31
CA ASN A 349 16.99 -0.39 2.03
C ASN A 349 15.63 -0.26 1.32
N VAL A 350 14.72 -1.19 1.56
CA VAL A 350 13.38 -1.19 0.94
C VAL A 350 12.38 -0.44 1.81
N ILE A 351 12.14 -0.93 3.03
CA ILE A 351 11.04 -0.41 3.88
C ILE A 351 11.52 0.57 4.96
N GLY A 352 12.81 0.80 5.10
CA GLY A 352 13.37 1.66 6.15
C GLY A 352 13.40 1.01 7.53
N ASP A 353 13.05 -0.28 7.63
CA ASP A 353 13.05 -1.05 8.86
C ASP A 353 13.33 -2.53 8.56
N LYS A 354 13.55 -3.32 9.59
CA LYS A 354 13.76 -4.76 9.53
C LYS A 354 12.43 -5.53 9.50
N GLY A 355 12.50 -6.83 9.18
CA GLY A 355 11.39 -7.77 9.27
C GLY A 355 11.10 -8.51 7.95
N CYS A 356 11.48 -7.96 6.80
CA CYS A 356 11.32 -8.66 5.52
C CYS A 356 12.21 -9.90 5.40
N GLU A 357 13.37 -9.91 6.06
CA GLU A 357 14.29 -11.06 6.15
C GLU A 357 13.69 -12.24 6.92
N ASP A 358 12.78 -11.96 7.87
CA ASP A 358 12.13 -12.96 8.70
C ASP A 358 10.92 -13.63 8.01
N ILE A 359 10.49 -13.12 6.86
CA ILE A 359 9.39 -13.71 6.10
C ILE A 359 9.80 -15.13 5.63
N PRO A 360 9.01 -16.18 5.95
CA PRO A 360 9.33 -17.55 5.57
C PRO A 360 9.51 -17.73 4.07
N VAL A 361 10.42 -18.61 3.65
CA VAL A 361 10.76 -18.86 2.24
C VAL A 361 9.56 -19.39 1.44
N ASP A 362 8.67 -20.15 2.08
CA ASP A 362 7.46 -20.72 1.51
C ASP A 362 6.27 -19.74 1.50
N ALA A 363 6.33 -18.64 2.24
CA ALA A 363 5.31 -17.60 2.29
C ALA A 363 5.43 -16.64 1.09
N LYS A 364 5.34 -17.19 -0.13
CA LYS A 364 5.43 -16.39 -1.37
C LYS A 364 4.35 -15.33 -1.44
N GLY A 365 4.71 -14.11 -1.83
CA GLY A 365 3.79 -12.97 -1.92
C GLY A 365 3.41 -12.37 -0.56
N ARG A 366 3.99 -12.88 0.54
CA ARG A 366 3.92 -12.21 1.84
C ARG A 366 4.88 -11.05 1.88
N GLY A 367 4.44 -9.96 2.50
CA GLY A 367 5.25 -8.76 2.60
C GLY A 367 4.87 -7.86 3.77
N ILE A 368 5.66 -6.83 3.93
CA ILE A 368 5.47 -5.74 4.87
C ILE A 368 5.42 -4.46 4.03
N CYS A 369 4.37 -3.67 4.19
CA CYS A 369 4.33 -2.30 3.73
C CYS A 369 4.65 -1.38 4.90
N PHE A 370 5.53 -0.41 4.67
CA PHE A 370 5.83 0.64 5.63
C PHE A 370 5.37 1.99 5.06
N VAL A 371 4.52 2.66 5.83
CA VAL A 371 4.13 4.06 5.63
C VAL A 371 4.43 4.78 6.94
N ASP A 372 3.49 4.84 7.86
CA ASP A 372 3.70 5.32 9.23
C ASP A 372 3.91 4.15 10.20
N GLU A 373 3.32 3.01 9.90
CA GLU A 373 3.45 1.75 10.65
C GLU A 373 3.64 0.57 9.69
N LYS A 374 4.07 -0.59 10.24
CA LYS A 374 4.18 -1.84 9.48
C LYS A 374 2.81 -2.46 9.24
N ILE A 375 2.46 -2.66 7.97
CA ILE A 375 1.27 -3.39 7.56
C ILE A 375 1.72 -4.72 6.94
N TYR A 376 1.47 -5.81 7.64
CA TYR A 376 1.72 -7.16 7.12
C TYR A 376 0.64 -7.54 6.12
N PHE A 377 1.04 -8.01 4.95
CA PHE A 377 0.11 -8.39 3.89
C PHE A 377 0.47 -9.71 3.22
N GLN A 378 -0.51 -10.30 2.55
CA GLN A 378 -0.38 -11.44 1.66
C GLN A 378 -1.01 -11.08 0.32
N SER A 379 -0.24 -11.14 -0.75
CA SER A 379 -0.76 -10.93 -2.11
C SER A 379 -1.76 -12.03 -2.50
N PHE A 380 -2.59 -11.74 -3.50
CA PHE A 380 -3.43 -12.78 -4.11
C PHE A 380 -2.61 -13.86 -4.81
N TYR A 381 -3.14 -15.08 -4.80
CA TYR A 381 -2.68 -16.15 -5.67
C TYR A 381 -3.26 -15.94 -7.07
N VAL A 382 -2.41 -15.72 -8.05
CA VAL A 382 -2.78 -15.54 -9.45
C VAL A 382 -2.13 -16.64 -10.27
N ASP A 383 -2.91 -17.49 -10.95
CA ASP A 383 -2.43 -18.47 -11.91
C ASP A 383 -2.41 -17.91 -13.34
N ASP A 384 -1.86 -18.65 -14.26
CA ASP A 384 -1.73 -18.21 -15.64
C ASP A 384 -3.08 -18.20 -16.38
N ASP A 385 -4.01 -19.05 -16.00
CA ASP A 385 -5.37 -19.09 -16.57
C ASP A 385 -6.16 -17.84 -16.22
N THR A 386 -6.09 -17.40 -14.96
CA THR A 386 -6.68 -16.14 -14.51
C THR A 386 -6.12 -14.95 -15.29
N ILE A 387 -4.78 -14.90 -15.46
CA ILE A 387 -4.12 -13.84 -16.22
C ILE A 387 -4.63 -13.83 -17.66
N ASN A 388 -4.63 -14.98 -18.33
CA ASN A 388 -5.04 -15.11 -19.72
C ASN A 388 -6.51 -14.72 -19.93
N ASN A 389 -7.41 -15.17 -19.05
CA ASN A 389 -8.84 -14.88 -19.13
C ASN A 389 -9.11 -13.37 -19.03
N ILE A 390 -8.48 -12.68 -18.07
CA ILE A 390 -8.65 -11.22 -17.91
C ILE A 390 -8.02 -10.47 -19.08
N CYS A 391 -6.82 -10.88 -19.53
CA CYS A 391 -6.18 -10.27 -20.68
C CYS A 391 -7.01 -10.42 -21.98
N LEU A 392 -7.68 -11.56 -22.17
CA LEU A 392 -8.58 -11.76 -23.30
C LEU A 392 -9.80 -10.82 -23.25
N LYS A 393 -10.36 -10.58 -22.06
CA LYS A 393 -11.48 -9.66 -21.87
C LYS A 393 -11.11 -8.20 -22.23
N HIS A 394 -9.89 -7.79 -21.93
CA HIS A 394 -9.37 -6.44 -22.17
C HIS A 394 -8.47 -6.34 -23.42
N LYS A 395 -8.66 -7.24 -24.37
CA LYS A 395 -7.87 -7.23 -25.61
C LYS A 395 -8.22 -6.00 -26.46
N LYS A 396 -7.18 -5.38 -27.04
CA LYS A 396 -7.32 -4.31 -28.02
C LYS A 396 -8.30 -4.74 -29.13
N GLN A 397 -9.37 -3.98 -29.32
CA GLN A 397 -10.23 -4.18 -30.47
C GLN A 397 -9.41 -3.75 -31.71
N ASN A 398 -9.07 -4.70 -32.56
CA ASN A 398 -8.62 -4.36 -33.89
C ASN A 398 -9.84 -3.74 -34.58
N ASN A 399 -9.86 -2.42 -34.74
CA ASN A 399 -10.71 -1.81 -35.73
C ASN A 399 -10.21 -2.38 -37.07
N ILE A 400 -10.92 -3.36 -37.58
CA ILE A 400 -10.80 -3.74 -39.00
C ILE A 400 -11.34 -2.50 -39.73
N VAL A 401 -10.44 -1.60 -40.11
CA VAL A 401 -10.74 -0.67 -41.19
C VAL A 401 -10.90 -1.59 -42.38
N ILE A 402 -12.15 -1.90 -42.74
CA ILE A 402 -12.48 -2.41 -44.06
C ILE A 402 -12.19 -1.20 -44.97
N GLU A 403 -10.98 -1.11 -45.44
CA GLU A 403 -10.73 -0.33 -46.67
C GLU A 403 -11.66 -0.97 -47.68
N SER A 404 -12.76 -0.27 -48.04
CA SER A 404 -13.52 -0.55 -49.24
C SER A 404 -12.51 -0.41 -50.37
N GLU A 405 -12.07 -1.53 -50.93
CA GLU A 405 -11.43 -1.52 -52.22
C GLU A 405 -12.46 -0.92 -53.19
N ASP A 406 -12.25 0.34 -53.52
CA ASP A 406 -12.87 0.99 -54.66
C ASP A 406 -12.40 0.24 -55.90
N PHE A 407 -13.23 -0.71 -56.36
CA PHE A 407 -13.09 -1.25 -57.70
C PHE A 407 -13.41 -0.12 -58.69
N GLY A 408 -12.39 0.68 -58.99
CA GLY A 408 -12.40 1.59 -60.08
C GLY A 408 -12.49 0.78 -61.40
N ASP A 409 -13.62 0.90 -62.10
CA ASP A 409 -13.80 0.43 -63.46
C ASP A 409 -12.75 1.06 -64.38
N GLU A 410 -11.61 0.41 -64.63
CA GLU A 410 -10.74 0.72 -65.74
C GLU A 410 -11.35 0.11 -67.00
N ILE A 411 -12.07 0.96 -67.75
CA ILE A 411 -12.46 0.71 -69.12
C ILE A 411 -11.19 0.71 -69.98
N TYR A 412 -10.71 -0.47 -70.38
CA TYR A 412 -9.72 -0.59 -71.44
C TYR A 412 -10.36 -0.24 -72.77
N GLN A 413 -10.08 0.96 -73.32
CA GLN A 413 -10.20 1.26 -74.74
C GLN A 413 -9.04 0.63 -75.49
N ILE A 414 -9.37 -0.37 -76.27
CA ILE A 414 -8.48 -0.90 -77.35
C ILE A 414 -8.63 0.07 -78.51
N ASN A 415 -7.52 0.72 -78.90
CA ASN A 415 -7.40 1.34 -80.24
C ASN A 415 -6.13 0.79 -80.87
N GLU A 416 -6.36 0.15 -82.01
CA GLU A 416 -5.54 -0.16 -83.18
C GLU A 416 -4.02 -0.18 -83.08
#